data_f90411ddd96756eb9e60f593371fda0b
#
_entry.id   f90411ddd96756eb9e60f593371fda0b
#
_cell.length_a   1.000
_cell.length_b   1.000
_cell.length_c   1.000
_cell.angle_alpha   90.00
_cell.angle_beta   90.00
_cell.angle_gamma   90.00
#
_symmetry.space_group_name_H-M   'P 1'
#
loop_
_entity.id
_entity.type
_entity.pdbx_description
1 polymer ?
#
loop_
_entity_poly.entity_id
_entity_poly.type
_entity_poly.pdbx_seq_one_letter_code
_entity_poly.pdbx_strand_id
1 'polypeptide(L)'
;YNSNIKGWAPKLIASRPEINMGMVERFLEKMYGNVDFVLTATRDFVRNCHTPLLVLPDNTDAHPYSTCMEMVSLAPNVQVSLFPWKDKKENVALAVRHVRTFLKANRI
;
A
#
# COMPACT_ATOMS: atom_id res chain seq x y z
N TYR A 1 -14.35 1.05 -1.85
CA TYR A 1 -15.07 -0.14 -2.31
C TYR A 1 -15.84 0.12 -3.60
N ASN A 2 -16.75 1.10 -3.57
CA ASN A 2 -17.60 1.41 -4.73
C ASN A 2 -16.78 1.86 -5.95
N SER A 3 -15.69 2.59 -5.75
CA SER A 3 -14.82 3.02 -6.86
C SER A 3 -14.17 1.84 -7.56
N ASN A 4 -13.89 0.75 -6.84
CA ASN A 4 -13.35 -0.47 -7.43
C ASN A 4 -14.39 -1.16 -8.31
N ILE A 5 -15.62 -1.30 -7.79
CA ILE A 5 -16.71 -1.97 -8.49
C ILE A 5 -17.11 -1.20 -9.77
N LYS A 6 -17.16 0.14 -9.68
CA LYS A 6 -17.57 0.97 -10.84
C LYS A 6 -16.42 1.29 -11.78
N GLY A 7 -15.18 1.25 -11.27
CA GLY A 7 -13.99 1.62 -12.02
C GLY A 7 -13.38 0.46 -12.80
N TRP A 8 -12.37 -0.20 -12.21
CA TRP A 8 -11.59 -1.21 -12.93
C TRP A 8 -12.29 -2.56 -13.09
N ALA A 9 -13.19 -2.91 -12.18
CA ALA A 9 -13.78 -4.25 -12.17
C ALA A 9 -14.55 -4.59 -13.46
N PRO A 10 -15.43 -3.73 -14.00
CA PRO A 10 -16.11 -4.03 -15.25
C PRO A 10 -15.15 -4.24 -16.42
N LYS A 11 -14.07 -3.46 -16.48
CA LYS A 11 -13.06 -3.57 -17.52
C LYS A 11 -12.29 -4.89 -17.41
N LEU A 12 -11.95 -5.30 -16.20
CA LEU A 12 -11.27 -6.56 -15.95
C LEU A 12 -12.14 -7.74 -16.38
N ILE A 13 -13.41 -7.74 -15.98
CA ILE A 13 -14.36 -8.80 -16.34
C ILE A 13 -14.52 -8.92 -17.85
N ALA A 14 -14.58 -7.78 -18.54
CA ALA A 14 -14.70 -7.76 -20.00
C ALA A 14 -13.47 -8.36 -20.68
N SER A 15 -12.27 -8.15 -20.13
CA SER A 15 -11.01 -8.63 -20.72
C SER A 15 -10.63 -10.05 -20.28
N ARG A 16 -11.18 -10.55 -19.19
CA ARG A 16 -10.84 -11.85 -18.60
C ARG A 16 -12.11 -12.65 -18.33
N PRO A 17 -12.58 -13.46 -19.31
CA PRO A 17 -13.87 -14.18 -19.18
C PRO A 17 -13.96 -15.12 -17.98
N GLU A 18 -12.82 -15.61 -17.48
CA GLU A 18 -12.76 -16.50 -16.31
C GLU A 18 -13.07 -15.78 -14.99
N ILE A 19 -13.11 -14.45 -15.00
CA ILE A 19 -13.38 -13.64 -13.82
C ILE A 19 -14.81 -13.11 -13.89
N ASN A 20 -15.55 -13.23 -12.79
CA ASN A 20 -16.90 -12.70 -12.67
C ASN A 20 -17.01 -11.73 -11.50
N MET A 21 -18.11 -10.99 -11.44
CA MET A 21 -18.30 -9.97 -10.38
C MET A 21 -18.31 -10.59 -8.98
N GLY A 22 -18.80 -11.83 -8.83
CA GLY A 22 -18.78 -12.52 -7.54
C GLY A 22 -17.35 -12.74 -7.02
N MET A 23 -16.41 -13.04 -7.91
CA MET A 23 -14.98 -13.16 -7.54
C MET A 23 -14.42 -11.83 -7.09
N VAL A 24 -14.75 -10.75 -7.80
CA VAL A 24 -14.30 -9.39 -7.45
C VAL A 24 -14.85 -8.99 -6.09
N GLU A 25 -16.13 -9.23 -5.85
CA GLU A 25 -16.76 -8.91 -4.57
C GLU A 25 -16.12 -9.67 -3.42
N ARG A 26 -15.82 -10.94 -3.58
CA ARG A 26 -15.12 -11.74 -2.56
C ARG A 26 -13.71 -11.22 -2.29
N PHE A 27 -13.00 -10.81 -3.34
CA PHE A 27 -11.68 -10.23 -3.20
C PHE A 27 -11.73 -8.92 -2.41
N LEU A 28 -12.67 -8.03 -2.76
CA LEU A 28 -12.82 -6.75 -2.07
C LEU A 28 -13.28 -6.93 -0.62
N GLU A 29 -14.12 -7.92 -0.36
CA GLU A 29 -14.54 -8.23 1.00
C GLU A 29 -13.35 -8.67 1.86
N LYS A 30 -12.47 -9.50 1.32
CA LYS A 30 -11.24 -9.90 2.02
C LYS A 30 -10.30 -8.72 2.24
N MET A 31 -10.18 -7.81 1.28
CA MET A 31 -9.30 -6.65 1.40
C MET A 31 -9.83 -5.61 2.40
N TYR A 32 -11.13 -5.34 2.38
CA TYR A 32 -11.72 -4.23 3.13
C TYR A 32 -12.62 -4.65 4.29
N GLY A 33 -12.81 -5.95 4.48
CA GLY A 33 -13.69 -6.46 5.53
C GLY A 33 -13.12 -6.34 6.94
N ASN A 34 -11.80 -6.26 7.06
CA ASN A 34 -11.13 -6.05 8.34
C ASN A 34 -10.74 -4.58 8.47
N VAL A 35 -11.35 -3.90 9.44
CA VAL A 35 -11.20 -2.45 9.61
C VAL A 35 -10.28 -2.05 10.76
N ASP A 36 -9.43 -2.98 11.25
CA ASP A 36 -8.54 -2.64 12.35
C ASP A 36 -7.50 -1.61 11.92
N PHE A 37 -6.75 -1.89 10.85
CA PHE A 37 -5.73 -0.96 10.40
C PHE A 37 -5.76 -0.77 8.89
N VAL A 38 -5.01 -1.57 8.13
CA VAL A 38 -4.94 -1.43 6.67
C VAL A 38 -5.33 -2.73 5.99
N LEU A 39 -6.30 -2.65 5.09
CA LEU A 39 -6.74 -3.80 4.30
C LEU A 39 -6.91 -5.04 5.17
N THR A 40 -6.10 -6.07 4.95
CA THR A 40 -6.14 -7.33 5.70
C THR A 40 -5.21 -7.36 6.90
N ALA A 41 -4.39 -6.33 7.10
CA ALA A 41 -3.40 -6.30 8.17
C ALA A 41 -3.95 -5.61 9.42
N THR A 42 -3.77 -6.27 10.56
CA THR A 42 -4.08 -5.66 11.86
C THR A 42 -2.87 -4.90 12.39
N ARG A 43 -3.08 -4.06 13.38
CA ARG A 43 -1.99 -3.35 14.07
C ARG A 43 -1.02 -4.34 14.72
N ASP A 44 -1.54 -5.39 15.33
CA ASP A 44 -0.70 -6.41 15.95
C ASP A 44 0.15 -7.16 14.92
N PHE A 45 -0.40 -7.45 13.75
CA PHE A 45 0.38 -8.04 12.67
C PHE A 45 1.57 -7.15 12.30
N VAL A 46 1.33 -5.83 12.16
CA VAL A 46 2.38 -4.88 11.80
C VAL A 46 3.45 -4.79 12.90
N ARG A 47 3.03 -4.75 14.17
CA ARG A 47 3.97 -4.71 15.30
C ARG A 47 4.91 -5.92 15.33
N ASN A 48 4.43 -7.07 14.88
CA ASN A 48 5.17 -8.33 14.88
C ASN A 48 5.80 -8.66 13.53
N CYS A 49 5.69 -7.79 12.56
CA CYS A 49 6.27 -8.00 11.24
C CYS A 49 7.69 -7.46 11.20
N HIS A 50 8.66 -8.37 11.20
CA HIS A 50 10.08 -8.02 11.18
C HIS A 50 10.67 -7.89 9.78
N THR A 51 9.87 -8.13 8.76
CA THR A 51 10.27 -7.92 7.37
C THR A 51 10.67 -6.44 7.19
N PRO A 52 11.82 -6.16 6.57
CA PRO A 52 12.20 -4.79 6.26
C PRO A 52 11.15 -4.10 5.40
N LEU A 53 10.75 -2.91 5.81
CA LEU A 53 9.75 -2.11 5.10
C LEU A 53 10.30 -0.74 4.77
N LEU A 54 9.97 -0.25 3.59
CA LEU A 54 10.18 1.13 3.22
C LEU A 54 8.82 1.75 2.89
N VAL A 55 8.45 2.77 3.62
CA VAL A 55 7.17 3.48 3.42
C VAL A 55 7.44 4.75 2.61
N LEU A 56 6.72 4.90 1.51
CA LEU A 56 6.71 6.12 0.71
C LEU A 56 5.40 6.86 1.02
N PRO A 57 5.43 7.88 1.89
CA PRO A 57 4.22 8.51 2.35
C PRO A 57 3.47 9.24 1.25
N ASP A 58 2.17 9.33 1.41
CA ASP A 58 1.29 10.12 0.56
C ASP A 58 0.32 10.88 1.46
N ASN A 59 -0.56 11.66 0.88
CA ASN A 59 -1.59 12.36 1.65
C ASN A 59 -2.82 12.54 0.76
N THR A 60 -3.48 11.43 0.47
CA THR A 60 -4.72 11.38 -0.30
C THR A 60 -5.78 10.63 0.50
N ASP A 61 -7.01 10.66 0.03
CA ASP A 61 -8.09 9.90 0.69
C ASP A 61 -7.80 8.39 0.68
N ALA A 62 -7.24 7.89 -0.43
CA ALA A 62 -6.88 6.47 -0.55
C ALA A 62 -5.60 6.12 0.21
N HIS A 63 -4.69 7.10 0.38
CA HIS A 63 -3.40 6.89 1.04
C HIS A 63 -3.16 8.03 2.05
N PRO A 64 -3.88 8.03 3.19
CA PRO A 64 -3.73 9.10 4.18
C PRO A 64 -2.33 9.11 4.80
N TYR A 65 -1.79 10.32 5.01
CA TYR A 65 -0.49 10.50 5.65
C TYR A 65 -0.47 9.91 7.06
N SER A 66 -1.56 10.07 7.81
CA SER A 66 -1.65 9.54 9.17
C SER A 66 -1.50 8.01 9.21
N THR A 67 -2.06 7.30 8.25
CA THR A 67 -1.93 5.84 8.14
C THR A 67 -0.48 5.46 7.84
N CYS A 68 0.18 6.20 6.94
CA CYS A 68 1.60 5.97 6.64
C CYS A 68 2.46 6.14 7.89
N MET A 69 2.22 7.19 8.66
CA MET A 69 2.99 7.46 9.88
C MET A 69 2.68 6.46 10.98
N GLU A 70 1.46 5.96 11.07
CA GLU A 70 1.12 4.90 12.01
C GLU A 70 1.87 3.60 11.65
N MET A 71 1.96 3.26 10.36
CA MET A 71 2.76 2.13 9.90
C MET A 71 4.21 2.26 10.34
N VAL A 72 4.78 3.46 10.17
CA VAL A 72 6.18 3.74 10.58
C VAL A 72 6.34 3.57 12.10
N SER A 73 5.36 3.96 12.88
CA SER A 73 5.45 3.85 14.33
C SER A 73 5.26 2.42 14.86
N LEU A 74 4.54 1.58 14.13
CA LEU A 74 4.23 0.22 14.54
C LEU A 74 5.28 -0.80 14.11
N ALA A 75 5.75 -0.72 12.87
CA ALA A 75 6.64 -1.73 12.32
C ALA A 75 8.02 -1.66 12.95
N PRO A 76 8.60 -2.81 13.39
CA PRO A 76 9.88 -2.80 14.09
C PRO A 76 11.09 -2.56 13.19
N ASN A 77 10.99 -2.82 11.89
CA ASN A 77 12.10 -2.67 10.95
C ASN A 77 11.65 -1.86 9.74
N VAL A 78 11.52 -0.55 9.94
CA VAL A 78 10.90 0.33 8.96
C VAL A 78 11.76 1.56 8.68
N GLN A 79 11.77 1.97 7.42
CA GLN A 79 12.32 3.24 6.96
C GLN A 79 11.20 4.03 6.29
N VAL A 80 11.35 5.33 6.25
CA VAL A 80 10.38 6.21 5.59
C VAL A 80 11.13 7.14 4.63
N SER A 81 10.59 7.31 3.41
CA SER A 81 11.16 8.24 2.44
C SER A 81 10.80 9.68 2.79
N LEU A 82 11.41 10.64 2.09
CA LEU A 82 11.02 12.03 2.22
C LEU A 82 9.55 12.23 1.82
N PHE A 83 8.93 13.27 2.36
CA PHE A 83 7.58 13.69 2.00
C PHE A 83 7.53 15.21 1.94
N PRO A 84 6.92 15.81 0.92
CA PRO A 84 6.38 15.17 -0.29
C PRO A 84 7.48 14.74 -1.26
N TRP A 85 7.29 13.64 -1.96
CA TRP A 85 8.30 13.14 -2.90
C TRP A 85 7.84 13.18 -4.35
N LYS A 86 6.53 13.26 -4.60
CA LYS A 86 5.98 13.24 -5.97
C LYS A 86 6.00 14.59 -6.67
N ASP A 87 5.97 15.68 -5.92
CA ASP A 87 5.64 17.00 -6.43
C ASP A 87 6.76 17.66 -7.20
N LYS A 88 8.01 17.29 -6.90
CA LYS A 88 9.20 17.87 -7.54
C LYS A 88 10.08 16.79 -8.11
N LYS A 89 10.64 17.06 -9.27
CA LYS A 89 11.53 16.13 -9.97
C LYS A 89 12.71 15.70 -9.11
N GLU A 90 13.29 16.64 -8.38
CA GLU A 90 14.43 16.40 -7.49
C GLU A 90 14.04 15.44 -6.36
N ASN A 91 12.84 15.58 -5.83
CA ASN A 91 12.35 14.72 -4.76
C ASN A 91 12.04 13.31 -5.28
N VAL A 92 11.51 13.18 -6.49
CA VAL A 92 11.31 11.87 -7.12
C VAL A 92 12.65 11.15 -7.27
N ALA A 93 13.69 11.86 -7.72
CA ALA A 93 15.02 11.27 -7.86
C ALA A 93 15.57 10.77 -6.53
N LEU A 94 15.38 11.54 -5.46
CA LEU A 94 15.79 11.13 -4.10
C LEU A 94 15.02 9.91 -3.61
N ALA A 95 13.71 9.87 -3.86
CA ALA A 95 12.89 8.73 -3.49
C ALA A 95 13.33 7.46 -4.24
N VAL A 96 13.60 7.56 -5.52
CA VAL A 96 14.12 6.43 -6.33
C VAL A 96 15.44 5.93 -5.76
N ARG A 97 16.35 6.85 -5.42
CA ARG A 97 17.64 6.49 -4.80
C ARG A 97 17.43 5.76 -3.48
N HIS A 98 16.50 6.23 -2.66
CA HIS A 98 16.20 5.58 -1.39
C HIS A 98 15.66 4.16 -1.61
N VAL A 99 14.73 3.98 -2.55
CA VAL A 99 14.21 2.66 -2.90
C VAL A 99 15.34 1.72 -3.32
N ARG A 100 16.22 2.18 -4.21
CA ARG A 100 17.35 1.37 -4.68
C ARG A 100 18.28 0.98 -3.54
N THR A 101 18.61 1.92 -2.68
CA THR A 101 19.48 1.66 -1.52
C THR A 101 18.84 0.65 -0.57
N PHE A 102 17.55 0.82 -0.30
CA PHE A 102 16.80 -0.11 0.54
C PHE A 102 16.80 -1.52 -0.05
N LEU A 103 16.52 -1.65 -1.33
CA LEU A 103 16.48 -2.96 -1.99
C LEU A 103 17.85 -3.64 -1.97
N LYS A 104 18.93 -2.89 -2.19
CA LYS A 104 20.28 -3.44 -2.12
C LYS A 104 20.65 -3.90 -0.72
N ALA A 105 20.28 -3.12 0.29
CA ALA A 105 20.59 -3.43 1.68
C ALA A 105 19.84 -4.67 2.21
N ASN A 106 18.68 -4.98 1.63
CA ASN A 106 17.79 -6.05 2.11
C ASN A 106 17.63 -7.18 1.12
N ARG A 107 18.49 -7.28 0.14
CA ARG A 107 18.40 -8.37 -0.82
C ARG A 107 18.93 -9.67 -0.19
N ILE A 108 18.27 -10.74 -0.56
CA ILE A 108 18.55 -12.09 -0.06
C ILE A 108 19.62 -12.77 -0.94
#